data_43f72ffb0d0f5b28aa6d3155ae7a0ad8
#
_entry.id   43f72ffb0d0f5b28aa6d3155ae7a0ad8
#
_cell.length_a   1.000
_cell.length_b   1.000
_cell.length_c   1.000
_cell.angle_alpha   90.00
_cell.angle_beta   90.00
_cell.angle_gamma   90.00
#
_symmetry.space_group_name_H-M   'P 1'
#
loop_
_entity.id
_entity.type
_entity.pdbx_description
1 polymer ?
#
loop_
_entity_poly.entity_id
_entity_poly.type
_entity_poly.pdbx_seq_one_letter_code
_entity_poly.pdbx_strand_id
1 'polypeptide(L)'
;MSVAFILLQQLEKSTNIKYTLQKSPIDSRDHVMITKPTVTIYSVNLSSRCPPVFDQGQMGSCTANATACMHYCLQKKSNEFIPSRLYIYYNSRVLQNDVNRDDGATLRVTIASIAKNGVCHETLWPYNPANLYMKPTSNCYTEGATRRISAYASLAIQLAQMKGALQGGFPFVLGILVYSSFVSMSVAMTGNVPIPNPRREQLLGGHAVCVIGYDDSKSAFLVRNSWGSRWGWNGNFWLPYAYATNPNLAFDAWVLYSDNLVASSPNVSVTIPTHPK
;
A
#
# COMPACT_ATOMS: atom_id res chain seq x y z
N MET A 1 -19.81 -15.92 -18.93
CA MET A 1 -18.42 -16.43 -18.90
C MET A 1 -18.33 -17.51 -17.84
N SER A 2 -17.66 -18.64 -18.14
CA SER A 2 -17.53 -19.72 -17.16
C SER A 2 -16.60 -19.28 -16.01
N VAL A 3 -16.84 -19.82 -14.80
CA VAL A 3 -15.98 -19.57 -13.62
C VAL A 3 -14.52 -19.93 -13.93
N ALA A 4 -14.29 -21.02 -14.66
CA ALA A 4 -12.95 -21.45 -15.08
C ALA A 4 -12.22 -20.39 -15.94
N PHE A 5 -12.93 -19.74 -16.86
CA PHE A 5 -12.36 -18.68 -17.70
C PHE A 5 -11.95 -17.45 -16.88
N ILE A 6 -12.79 -17.04 -15.91
CA ILE A 6 -12.49 -15.93 -15.01
C ILE A 6 -11.24 -16.24 -14.15
N LEU A 7 -11.14 -17.48 -13.66
CA LEU A 7 -10.03 -17.93 -12.83
C LEU A 7 -8.70 -17.97 -13.61
N LEU A 8 -8.72 -18.45 -14.87
CA LEU A 8 -7.55 -18.43 -15.74
C LEU A 8 -7.07 -17.00 -15.97
N GLN A 9 -7.99 -16.06 -16.24
CA GLN A 9 -7.62 -14.64 -16.41
C GLN A 9 -6.99 -14.05 -15.14
N GLN A 10 -7.44 -14.44 -13.93
CA GLN A 10 -6.84 -13.96 -12.68
C GLN A 10 -5.44 -14.54 -12.46
N LEU A 11 -5.23 -15.79 -12.81
CA LEU A 11 -3.92 -16.42 -12.74
C LEU A 11 -2.94 -15.79 -13.74
N GLU A 12 -3.31 -15.64 -14.99
CA GLU A 12 -2.50 -14.97 -16.02
C GLU A 12 -2.16 -13.54 -15.59
N LYS A 13 -3.11 -12.85 -14.97
CA LYS A 13 -2.90 -11.50 -14.48
C LYS A 13 -1.83 -11.44 -13.39
N SER A 14 -1.90 -12.31 -12.39
CA SER A 14 -0.92 -12.35 -11.30
C SER A 14 0.48 -12.78 -11.76
N THR A 15 0.58 -13.61 -12.80
CA THR A 15 1.86 -14.02 -13.39
C THR A 15 2.51 -12.93 -14.27
N ASN A 16 1.72 -11.98 -14.77
CA ASN A 16 2.21 -10.86 -15.61
C ASN A 16 2.50 -9.58 -14.82
N ILE A 17 2.39 -9.59 -13.50
CA ILE A 17 2.73 -8.46 -12.64
C ILE A 17 4.25 -8.27 -12.58
N LYS A 18 4.68 -7.02 -12.59
CA LYS A 18 6.07 -6.66 -12.32
C LYS A 18 6.31 -6.57 -10.80
N TYR A 19 7.13 -7.44 -10.28
CA TYR A 19 7.53 -7.49 -8.85
C TYR A 19 8.84 -6.71 -8.65
N THR A 20 8.79 -5.41 -8.80
CA THR A 20 9.97 -4.53 -8.85
C THR A 20 10.29 -3.82 -7.55
N LEU A 21 9.47 -3.99 -6.50
CA LEU A 21 9.70 -3.31 -5.23
C LEU A 21 11.03 -3.74 -4.61
N GLN A 22 11.86 -2.76 -4.31
CA GLN A 22 13.10 -2.92 -3.54
C GLN A 22 12.92 -2.31 -2.14
N LYS A 23 13.64 -2.86 -1.17
CA LYS A 23 13.70 -2.32 0.18
C LYS A 23 14.31 -0.92 0.16
N SER A 24 13.71 0.01 0.89
CA SER A 24 14.23 1.36 1.03
C SER A 24 15.58 1.36 1.76
N PRO A 25 16.54 2.18 1.35
CA PRO A 25 17.74 2.42 2.13
C PRO A 25 17.40 2.96 3.53
N ILE A 26 18.16 2.54 4.54
CA ILE A 26 18.00 3.05 5.90
C ILE A 26 18.42 4.53 5.92
N ASP A 27 17.59 5.36 6.54
CA ASP A 27 17.87 6.78 6.76
C ASP A 27 17.58 7.12 8.22
N SER A 28 18.60 7.59 8.95
CA SER A 28 18.47 7.93 10.38
C SER A 28 17.55 9.12 10.67
N ARG A 29 17.14 9.86 9.63
CA ARG A 29 16.17 10.96 9.72
C ARG A 29 14.73 10.49 9.68
N ASP A 30 14.48 9.22 9.36
CA ASP A 30 13.13 8.69 9.31
C ASP A 30 12.52 8.66 10.71
N HIS A 31 11.39 9.33 10.86
CA HIS A 31 10.59 9.25 12.07
C HIS A 31 9.92 7.88 12.19
N VAL A 32 9.74 7.43 13.42
CA VAL A 32 9.08 6.16 13.73
C VAL A 32 7.77 6.44 14.44
N MET A 33 6.68 5.86 13.93
CA MET A 33 5.39 5.86 14.62
C MET A 33 5.44 4.93 15.83
N ILE A 34 5.02 5.44 16.98
CA ILE A 34 4.88 4.65 18.19
C ILE A 34 3.39 4.54 18.52
N THR A 35 2.92 3.33 18.77
CA THR A 35 1.54 3.05 19.18
C THR A 35 1.50 2.44 20.56
N LYS A 36 0.55 2.90 21.40
CA LYS A 36 0.31 2.36 22.75
C LYS A 36 -1.18 2.05 22.85
N PRO A 37 -1.63 0.83 22.53
CA PRO A 37 -3.00 0.40 22.73
C PRO A 37 -3.40 0.48 24.21
N THR A 38 -4.58 1.05 24.49
CA THR A 38 -5.13 1.15 25.86
C THR A 38 -6.11 0.02 26.16
N VAL A 39 -6.59 -0.65 25.14
CA VAL A 39 -7.53 -1.78 25.23
C VAL A 39 -7.13 -2.91 24.29
N THR A 40 -7.55 -4.13 24.64
CA THR A 40 -7.38 -5.28 23.76
C THR A 40 -8.51 -5.30 22.73
N ILE A 41 -8.17 -5.22 21.46
CA ILE A 41 -9.08 -5.36 20.32
C ILE A 41 -8.63 -6.56 19.49
N TYR A 42 -9.54 -7.51 19.27
CA TYR A 42 -9.23 -8.78 18.59
C TYR A 42 -9.34 -8.70 17.06
N SER A 43 -10.06 -7.71 16.54
CA SER A 43 -10.14 -7.49 15.09
C SER A 43 -10.37 -6.02 14.75
N VAL A 44 -9.80 -5.58 13.64
CA VAL A 44 -10.01 -4.26 13.03
C VAL A 44 -10.22 -4.44 11.55
N ASN A 45 -11.21 -3.74 10.98
CA ASN A 45 -11.46 -3.75 9.54
C ASN A 45 -11.78 -2.33 9.07
N LEU A 46 -10.85 -1.74 8.32
CA LEU A 46 -10.97 -0.41 7.74
C LEU A 46 -11.44 -0.43 6.27
N SER A 47 -11.88 -1.59 5.75
CA SER A 47 -12.24 -1.75 4.32
C SER A 47 -13.35 -0.80 3.85
N SER A 48 -14.28 -0.43 4.75
CA SER A 48 -15.36 0.54 4.44
C SER A 48 -14.85 1.96 4.18
N ARG A 49 -13.61 2.25 4.56
CA ARG A 49 -12.94 3.53 4.31
C ARG A 49 -12.04 3.51 3.07
N CYS A 50 -11.93 2.37 2.40
CA CYS A 50 -11.01 2.21 1.28
C CYS A 50 -11.67 2.57 -0.05
N PRO A 51 -10.89 2.99 -1.07
CA PRO A 51 -11.40 3.22 -2.41
C PRO A 51 -11.86 1.91 -3.06
N PRO A 52 -12.54 1.97 -4.21
CA PRO A 52 -12.66 0.81 -5.07
C PRO A 52 -11.32 0.14 -5.30
N VAL A 53 -11.31 -1.19 -5.42
CA VAL A 53 -10.05 -1.94 -5.59
C VAL A 53 -9.35 -1.51 -6.86
N PHE A 54 -8.12 -1.06 -6.71
CA PHE A 54 -7.30 -0.65 -7.85
C PHE A 54 -6.79 -1.86 -8.65
N ASP A 55 -6.47 -1.58 -9.90
CA ASP A 55 -5.80 -2.49 -10.80
C ASP A 55 -4.58 -1.80 -11.39
N GLN A 56 -3.38 -2.26 -11.02
CA GLN A 56 -2.14 -1.70 -11.54
C GLN A 56 -1.78 -2.20 -12.95
N GLY A 57 -2.44 -3.27 -13.41
CA GLY A 57 -2.07 -3.92 -14.67
C GLY A 57 -0.62 -4.38 -14.66
N GLN A 58 0.09 -4.15 -15.78
CA GLN A 58 1.48 -4.57 -15.95
C GLN A 58 2.52 -3.50 -15.56
N MET A 59 2.07 -2.33 -15.05
CA MET A 59 3.01 -1.28 -14.61
C MET A 59 3.64 -1.63 -13.26
N GLY A 60 4.92 -1.31 -13.10
CA GLY A 60 5.68 -1.47 -11.85
C GLY A 60 5.26 -0.52 -10.72
N SER A 61 3.98 -0.14 -10.66
CA SER A 61 3.44 0.95 -9.84
C SER A 61 2.79 0.52 -8.53
N CYS A 62 3.13 -0.66 -8.00
CA CYS A 62 2.51 -1.19 -6.78
C CYS A 62 2.62 -0.22 -5.59
N THR A 63 3.75 0.47 -5.44
CA THR A 63 3.94 1.47 -4.37
C THR A 63 2.95 2.62 -4.47
N ALA A 64 2.73 3.16 -5.67
CA ALA A 64 1.78 4.23 -5.91
C ALA A 64 0.33 3.78 -5.67
N ASN A 65 -0.03 2.57 -6.10
CA ASN A 65 -1.36 1.99 -5.85
C ASN A 65 -1.61 1.78 -4.36
N ALA A 66 -0.65 1.18 -3.63
CA ALA A 66 -0.77 0.95 -2.20
C ALA A 66 -0.84 2.27 -1.41
N THR A 67 0.00 3.25 -1.76
CA THR A 67 0.04 4.55 -1.08
C THR A 67 -1.19 5.39 -1.39
N ALA A 68 -1.72 5.36 -2.63
CA ALA A 68 -2.98 6.01 -2.98
C ALA A 68 -4.17 5.41 -2.20
N CYS A 69 -4.18 4.08 -2.03
CA CYS A 69 -5.19 3.41 -1.20
C CYS A 69 -5.09 3.87 0.25
N MET A 70 -3.91 3.85 0.86
CA MET A 70 -3.69 4.33 2.23
C MET A 70 -4.11 5.79 2.38
N HIS A 71 -3.71 6.66 1.46
CA HIS A 71 -4.08 8.08 1.48
C HIS A 71 -5.61 8.26 1.43
N TYR A 72 -6.29 7.53 0.53
CA TYR A 72 -7.76 7.57 0.44
C TYR A 72 -8.43 7.13 1.75
N CYS A 73 -8.00 6.00 2.32
CA CYS A 73 -8.58 5.47 3.56
C CYS A 73 -8.48 6.44 4.76
N LEU A 74 -7.54 7.37 4.71
CA LEU A 74 -7.32 8.38 5.75
C LEU A 74 -8.12 9.67 5.53
N GLN A 75 -8.72 9.88 4.35
CA GLN A 75 -9.48 11.10 4.06
C GLN A 75 -10.76 11.21 4.88
N LYS A 76 -11.15 12.44 5.19
CA LYS A 76 -12.48 12.74 5.75
C LYS A 76 -13.53 12.55 4.66
N LYS A 77 -14.65 11.93 5.00
CA LYS A 77 -15.72 11.57 4.07
C LYS A 77 -16.26 12.75 3.25
N SER A 78 -16.25 13.96 3.84
CA SER A 78 -16.70 15.19 3.17
C SER A 78 -15.80 15.65 2.01
N ASN A 79 -14.56 15.16 1.96
CA ASN A 79 -13.53 15.61 1.01
C ASN A 79 -12.85 14.43 0.30
N GLU A 80 -13.55 13.30 0.17
CA GLU A 80 -13.00 12.10 -0.47
C GLU A 80 -12.75 12.32 -1.96
N PHE A 81 -11.60 11.91 -2.41
CA PHE A 81 -11.23 11.85 -3.83
C PHE A 81 -10.24 10.72 -4.06
N ILE A 82 -10.22 10.15 -5.24
CA ILE A 82 -9.23 9.13 -5.62
C ILE A 82 -7.93 9.84 -6.00
N PRO A 83 -6.82 9.63 -5.24
CA PRO A 83 -5.52 10.17 -5.58
C PRO A 83 -5.01 9.58 -6.90
N SER A 84 -4.47 10.41 -7.78
CA SER A 84 -3.90 9.94 -9.04
C SER A 84 -2.67 9.05 -8.80
N ARG A 85 -2.85 7.76 -9.04
CA ARG A 85 -1.80 6.75 -8.88
C ARG A 85 -0.65 6.98 -9.85
N LEU A 86 -0.98 7.38 -11.08
CA LEU A 86 0.05 7.63 -12.09
C LEU A 86 0.83 8.93 -11.82
N TYR A 87 0.18 9.97 -11.25
CA TYR A 87 0.87 11.17 -10.75
C TYR A 87 1.87 10.81 -9.63
N ILE A 88 1.42 10.01 -8.65
CA ILE A 88 2.28 9.52 -7.56
C ILE A 88 3.45 8.73 -8.15
N TYR A 89 3.19 7.79 -9.05
CA TYR A 89 4.22 6.94 -9.64
C TYR A 89 5.23 7.73 -10.48
N TYR A 90 4.77 8.69 -11.29
CA TYR A 90 5.66 9.55 -12.06
C TYR A 90 6.61 10.34 -11.13
N ASN A 91 6.07 11.00 -10.12
CA ASN A 91 6.86 11.83 -9.19
C ASN A 91 7.80 10.99 -8.31
N SER A 92 7.43 9.77 -7.98
CA SER A 92 8.32 8.83 -7.29
C SER A 92 9.55 8.50 -8.13
N ARG A 93 9.36 8.20 -9.42
CA ARG A 93 10.47 7.92 -10.35
C ARG A 93 11.33 9.16 -10.63
N VAL A 94 10.72 10.35 -10.67
CA VAL A 94 11.49 11.62 -10.74
C VAL A 94 12.44 11.75 -9.55
N LEU A 95 11.99 11.44 -8.33
CA LEU A 95 12.85 11.51 -7.14
C LEU A 95 13.95 10.43 -7.14
N GLN A 96 13.76 9.32 -7.85
CA GLN A 96 14.78 8.27 -8.03
C GLN A 96 15.68 8.51 -9.25
N ASN A 97 15.45 9.60 -10.03
CA ASN A 97 16.12 9.85 -11.32
C ASN A 97 15.91 8.72 -12.35
N ASP A 98 14.73 8.09 -12.33
CA ASP A 98 14.42 6.90 -13.14
C ASP A 98 13.07 7.05 -13.87
N VAL A 99 12.72 8.26 -14.30
CA VAL A 99 11.41 8.57 -14.91
C VAL A 99 11.19 7.87 -16.26
N ASN A 100 12.26 7.51 -16.96
CA ASN A 100 12.20 6.89 -18.29
C ASN A 100 12.11 5.36 -18.26
N ARG A 101 12.04 4.75 -17.06
CA ARG A 101 11.97 3.30 -16.87
C ARG A 101 10.79 2.93 -16.00
N ASP A 102 10.27 1.72 -16.18
CA ASP A 102 9.19 1.16 -15.38
C ASP A 102 9.72 0.07 -14.44
N ASP A 103 10.71 0.46 -13.64
CA ASP A 103 11.43 -0.43 -12.71
C ASP A 103 10.94 -0.30 -11.26
N GLY A 104 9.78 0.34 -11.08
CA GLY A 104 9.19 0.54 -9.76
C GLY A 104 9.72 1.76 -9.03
N ALA A 105 9.38 1.83 -7.75
CA ALA A 105 9.90 2.81 -6.80
C ALA A 105 9.93 2.21 -5.40
N THR A 106 10.79 2.71 -4.51
CA THR A 106 10.76 2.30 -3.10
C THR A 106 9.58 2.96 -2.38
N LEU A 107 9.09 2.35 -1.30
CA LEU A 107 7.98 2.90 -0.51
C LEU A 107 8.35 4.26 0.09
N ARG A 108 9.56 4.39 0.65
CA ARG A 108 10.04 5.65 1.22
C ARG A 108 10.01 6.80 0.21
N VAL A 109 10.52 6.56 -1.00
CA VAL A 109 10.55 7.59 -2.05
C VAL A 109 9.14 7.93 -2.53
N THR A 110 8.25 6.94 -2.64
CA THR A 110 6.85 7.17 -3.01
C THR A 110 6.15 8.07 -1.99
N ILE A 111 6.35 7.84 -0.70
CA ILE A 111 5.78 8.67 0.36
C ILE A 111 6.41 10.07 0.37
N ALA A 112 7.74 10.15 0.22
CA ALA A 112 8.43 11.44 0.12
C ALA A 112 7.93 12.26 -1.09
N SER A 113 7.56 11.62 -2.20
CA SER A 113 6.98 12.30 -3.35
C SER A 113 5.63 12.95 -3.04
N ILE A 114 4.79 12.28 -2.25
CA ILE A 114 3.50 12.84 -1.78
C ILE A 114 3.72 14.00 -0.81
N ALA A 115 4.68 13.88 0.11
CA ALA A 115 5.02 14.97 1.02
C ALA A 115 5.50 16.22 0.25
N LYS A 116 6.32 16.02 -0.79
CA LYS A 116 6.88 17.10 -1.60
C LYS A 116 5.85 17.73 -2.56
N ASN A 117 5.12 16.90 -3.30
CA ASN A 117 4.29 17.34 -4.43
C ASN A 117 2.80 17.35 -4.11
N GLY A 118 2.38 16.73 -3.00
CA GLY A 118 0.98 16.43 -2.72
C GLY A 118 0.43 15.38 -3.67
N VAL A 119 -0.90 15.35 -3.80
CA VAL A 119 -1.63 14.45 -4.71
C VAL A 119 -2.72 15.21 -5.45
N CYS A 120 -2.92 14.93 -6.73
CA CYS A 120 -4.05 15.43 -7.49
C CYS A 120 -5.13 14.35 -7.66
N HIS A 121 -6.32 14.73 -8.08
CA HIS A 121 -7.40 13.81 -8.45
C HIS A 121 -6.99 12.88 -9.60
N GLU A 122 -7.40 11.62 -9.52
CA GLU A 122 -7.27 10.65 -10.62
C GLU A 122 -7.95 11.14 -11.92
N THR A 123 -9.01 11.95 -11.81
CA THR A 123 -9.69 12.55 -12.97
C THR A 123 -8.85 13.58 -13.73
N LEU A 124 -7.90 14.25 -13.06
CA LEU A 124 -6.97 15.18 -13.72
C LEU A 124 -5.81 14.46 -14.41
N TRP A 125 -5.39 13.34 -13.86
CA TRP A 125 -4.32 12.51 -14.41
C TRP A 125 -4.69 11.04 -14.28
N PRO A 126 -5.54 10.54 -15.20
CA PRO A 126 -6.07 9.18 -15.15
C PRO A 126 -4.98 8.11 -15.25
N TYR A 127 -5.25 6.95 -14.63
CA TYR A 127 -4.37 5.79 -14.67
C TYR A 127 -4.40 5.14 -16.06
N ASN A 128 -3.68 5.75 -17.00
CA ASN A 128 -3.57 5.29 -18.38
C ASN A 128 -2.12 4.90 -18.68
N PRO A 129 -1.83 3.63 -19.06
CA PRO A 129 -0.48 3.18 -19.40
C PRO A 129 0.21 4.03 -20.49
N ALA A 130 -0.52 4.62 -21.41
CA ALA A 130 0.03 5.50 -22.45
C ALA A 130 0.74 6.74 -21.86
N ASN A 131 0.35 7.15 -20.65
CA ASN A 131 0.92 8.33 -19.97
C ASN A 131 2.07 7.95 -19.01
N LEU A 132 2.52 6.69 -18.99
CA LEU A 132 3.52 6.19 -18.05
C LEU A 132 4.77 7.08 -17.96
N TYR A 133 5.28 7.51 -19.10
CA TYR A 133 6.51 8.32 -19.19
C TYR A 133 6.23 9.82 -19.36
N MET A 134 4.95 10.22 -19.43
CA MET A 134 4.58 11.61 -19.60
C MET A 134 4.57 12.34 -18.28
N LYS A 135 5.15 13.56 -18.28
CA LYS A 135 5.06 14.46 -17.13
C LYS A 135 3.61 14.91 -16.94
N PRO A 136 3.05 14.81 -15.73
CA PRO A 136 1.72 15.35 -15.43
C PRO A 136 1.62 16.85 -15.74
N THR A 137 0.42 17.31 -16.06
CA THR A 137 0.17 18.72 -16.41
C THR A 137 0.39 19.64 -15.21
N SER A 138 0.59 20.94 -15.48
CA SER A 138 0.73 21.96 -14.42
C SER A 138 -0.45 21.97 -13.45
N ASN A 139 -1.67 21.75 -13.95
CA ASN A 139 -2.88 21.70 -13.11
C ASN A 139 -2.80 20.60 -12.05
N CYS A 140 -2.19 19.45 -12.36
CA CYS A 140 -1.97 18.38 -11.37
C CYS A 140 -1.08 18.84 -10.24
N TYR A 141 -0.02 19.60 -10.52
CA TYR A 141 0.88 20.15 -9.51
C TYR A 141 0.25 21.28 -8.70
N THR A 142 -0.54 22.15 -9.35
CA THR A 142 -1.30 23.22 -8.67
C THR A 142 -2.27 22.62 -7.66
N GLU A 143 -3.03 21.60 -8.06
CA GLU A 143 -3.94 20.91 -7.16
C GLU A 143 -3.18 20.15 -6.07
N GLY A 144 -2.13 19.42 -6.43
CA GLY A 144 -1.29 18.68 -5.49
C GLY A 144 -0.71 19.55 -4.39
N ALA A 145 -0.29 20.78 -4.73
CA ALA A 145 0.27 21.71 -3.75
C ALA A 145 -0.71 22.05 -2.60
N THR A 146 -2.01 21.97 -2.84
CA THR A 146 -3.05 22.20 -1.81
C THR A 146 -3.36 20.96 -0.97
N ARG A 147 -2.81 19.78 -1.32
CA ARG A 147 -3.13 18.48 -0.74
C ARG A 147 -1.88 17.71 -0.30
N ARG A 148 -0.93 18.41 0.28
CA ARG A 148 0.25 17.80 0.86
C ARG A 148 -0.08 17.14 2.19
N ILE A 149 0.62 16.07 2.51
CA ILE A 149 0.62 15.51 3.85
C ILE A 149 1.51 16.33 4.78
N SER A 150 1.16 16.40 6.06
CA SER A 150 1.93 17.13 7.07
C SER A 150 3.08 16.31 7.66
N ALA A 151 2.94 14.98 7.68
CA ALA A 151 3.97 14.07 8.18
C ALA A 151 3.82 12.66 7.61
N TYR A 152 4.89 11.90 7.71
CA TYR A 152 4.92 10.46 7.50
C TYR A 152 5.93 9.83 8.46
N ALA A 153 5.74 8.56 8.77
CA ALA A 153 6.63 7.83 9.66
C ALA A 153 6.77 6.37 9.21
N SER A 154 7.92 5.79 9.49
CA SER A 154 8.07 4.34 9.43
C SER A 154 7.30 3.70 10.58
N LEU A 155 6.84 2.47 10.36
CA LEU A 155 6.19 1.65 11.37
C LEU A 155 7.07 0.43 11.64
N ALA A 156 7.38 0.19 12.91
CA ALA A 156 8.15 -1.01 13.27
C ALA A 156 7.38 -2.27 12.87
N ILE A 157 8.06 -3.19 12.18
CA ILE A 157 7.50 -4.49 11.75
C ILE A 157 7.47 -5.42 12.97
N GLN A 158 6.60 -5.08 13.90
CA GLN A 158 6.31 -5.80 15.13
C GLN A 158 4.81 -5.91 15.28
N LEU A 159 4.30 -7.09 15.60
CA LEU A 159 2.86 -7.37 15.63
C LEU A 159 2.08 -6.33 16.46
N ALA A 160 2.57 -5.98 17.65
CA ALA A 160 1.91 -5.00 18.51
C ALA A 160 1.84 -3.61 17.90
N GLN A 161 2.93 -3.13 17.27
CA GLN A 161 2.96 -1.81 16.61
C GLN A 161 2.05 -1.76 15.37
N MET A 162 2.09 -2.82 14.55
CA MET A 162 1.24 -2.93 13.36
C MET A 162 -0.25 -2.99 13.72
N LYS A 163 -0.63 -3.80 14.71
CA LYS A 163 -2.02 -3.84 15.23
C LYS A 163 -2.41 -2.49 15.85
N GLY A 164 -1.52 -1.88 16.63
CA GLY A 164 -1.75 -0.59 17.25
C GLY A 164 -2.02 0.53 16.23
N ALA A 165 -1.31 0.56 15.10
CA ALA A 165 -1.59 1.48 14.01
C ALA A 165 -3.03 1.32 13.49
N LEU A 166 -3.44 0.09 13.21
CA LEU A 166 -4.80 -0.21 12.71
C LEU A 166 -5.89 0.11 13.75
N GLN A 167 -5.64 -0.17 15.03
CA GLN A 167 -6.53 0.21 16.15
C GLN A 167 -6.69 1.73 16.25
N GLY A 168 -5.59 2.47 15.98
CA GLY A 168 -5.60 3.93 15.89
C GLY A 168 -6.30 4.46 14.63
N GLY A 169 -6.77 3.59 13.75
CA GLY A 169 -7.42 3.99 12.50
C GLY A 169 -6.44 4.32 11.37
N PHE A 170 -5.16 3.96 11.51
CA PHE A 170 -4.12 4.16 10.52
C PHE A 170 -3.86 2.89 9.72
N PRO A 171 -4.35 2.78 8.47
CA PRO A 171 -3.83 1.81 7.53
C PRO A 171 -2.38 2.15 7.22
N PHE A 172 -1.62 1.17 6.78
CA PHE A 172 -0.22 1.38 6.44
C PHE A 172 0.16 0.61 5.18
N VAL A 173 1.16 1.10 4.46
CA VAL A 173 1.76 0.35 3.36
C VAL A 173 2.83 -0.58 3.88
N LEU A 174 2.98 -1.72 3.23
CA LEU A 174 3.95 -2.76 3.57
C LEU A 174 4.58 -3.32 2.31
N GLY A 175 5.90 -3.47 2.31
CA GLY A 175 6.61 -4.24 1.30
C GLY A 175 6.66 -5.71 1.69
N ILE A 176 6.38 -6.59 0.74
CA ILE A 176 6.44 -8.04 0.91
C ILE A 176 7.25 -8.69 -0.21
N LEU A 177 7.92 -9.79 0.08
CA LEU A 177 8.52 -10.66 -0.95
C LEU A 177 7.47 -11.66 -1.41
N VAL A 178 7.22 -11.72 -2.71
CA VAL A 178 6.23 -12.62 -3.31
C VAL A 178 6.91 -13.88 -3.80
N TYR A 179 6.41 -15.02 -3.37
CA TYR A 179 6.83 -16.35 -3.80
C TYR A 179 5.75 -17.00 -4.68
N SER A 180 6.10 -18.08 -5.38
CA SER A 180 5.20 -18.75 -6.32
C SER A 180 3.87 -19.22 -5.70
N SER A 181 3.85 -19.56 -4.40
CA SER A 181 2.61 -19.91 -3.69
C SER A 181 1.63 -18.74 -3.58
N PHE A 182 2.12 -17.50 -3.51
CA PHE A 182 1.27 -16.30 -3.43
C PHE A 182 0.43 -16.10 -4.69
N VAL A 183 0.95 -16.45 -5.86
CA VAL A 183 0.27 -16.33 -7.15
C VAL A 183 -0.47 -17.59 -7.57
N SER A 184 -0.66 -18.53 -6.65
CA SER A 184 -1.39 -19.77 -6.89
C SER A 184 -2.90 -19.52 -7.14
N MET A 185 -3.54 -20.45 -7.84
CA MET A 185 -5.00 -20.41 -8.07
C MET A 185 -5.78 -20.35 -6.75
N SER A 186 -5.34 -21.08 -5.73
CA SER A 186 -5.97 -21.06 -4.41
C SER A 186 -5.99 -19.66 -3.80
N VAL A 187 -4.87 -18.96 -3.82
CA VAL A 187 -4.79 -17.57 -3.31
C VAL A 187 -5.60 -16.63 -4.18
N ALA A 188 -5.54 -16.77 -5.50
CA ALA A 188 -6.32 -15.95 -6.42
C ALA A 188 -7.84 -16.08 -6.22
N MET A 189 -8.31 -17.24 -5.73
CA MET A 189 -9.73 -17.49 -5.43
C MET A 189 -10.14 -17.07 -4.01
N THR A 190 -9.29 -17.35 -3.02
CA THR A 190 -9.69 -17.25 -1.61
C THR A 190 -9.11 -16.06 -0.88
N GLY A 191 -7.99 -15.52 -1.37
CA GLY A 191 -7.19 -14.51 -0.68
C GLY A 191 -6.43 -15.06 0.52
N ASN A 192 -6.41 -16.36 0.80
CA ASN A 192 -5.67 -16.94 1.91
C ASN A 192 -4.23 -17.23 1.49
N VAL A 193 -3.31 -16.36 1.91
CA VAL A 193 -1.88 -16.48 1.56
C VAL A 193 -1.19 -17.45 2.50
N PRO A 194 -0.48 -18.48 1.99
CA PRO A 194 0.34 -19.36 2.81
C PRO A 194 1.65 -18.69 3.22
N ILE A 195 2.29 -19.21 4.26
CA ILE A 195 3.69 -18.88 4.54
C ILE A 195 4.55 -19.63 3.52
N PRO A 196 5.40 -18.94 2.73
CA PRO A 196 6.17 -19.58 1.70
C PRO A 196 7.30 -20.44 2.28
N ASN A 197 7.73 -21.43 1.51
CA ASN A 197 8.94 -22.17 1.80
C ASN A 197 10.07 -21.71 0.85
N PRO A 198 10.99 -20.83 1.29
CA PRO A 198 12.03 -20.27 0.43
C PRO A 198 13.00 -21.30 -0.18
N ARG A 199 13.05 -22.54 0.38
CA ARG A 199 13.89 -23.63 -0.12
C ARG A 199 13.24 -24.40 -1.27
N ARG A 200 11.91 -24.25 -1.46
CA ARG A 200 11.12 -25.05 -2.41
C ARG A 200 10.33 -24.19 -3.39
N GLU A 201 10.21 -22.90 -3.13
CA GLU A 201 9.42 -21.97 -3.93
C GLU A 201 10.28 -20.93 -4.61
N GLN A 202 9.90 -20.53 -5.81
CA GLN A 202 10.55 -19.47 -6.54
C GLN A 202 10.17 -18.10 -5.93
N LEU A 203 11.17 -17.29 -5.63
CA LEU A 203 11.00 -15.87 -5.33
C LEU A 203 10.71 -15.12 -6.65
N LEU A 204 9.58 -14.42 -6.72
CA LEU A 204 9.18 -13.62 -7.88
C LEU A 204 9.64 -12.16 -7.77
N GLY A 205 9.80 -11.64 -6.55
CA GLY A 205 10.28 -10.29 -6.26
C GLY A 205 9.48 -9.57 -5.18
N GLY A 206 9.65 -8.25 -5.09
CA GLY A 206 8.98 -7.43 -4.09
C GLY A 206 7.68 -6.82 -4.59
N HIS A 207 6.70 -6.68 -3.69
CA HIS A 207 5.40 -6.08 -3.94
C HIS A 207 4.98 -5.16 -2.81
N ALA A 208 4.35 -4.04 -3.11
CA ALA A 208 3.81 -3.10 -2.13
C ALA A 208 2.30 -3.27 -2.01
N VAL A 209 1.81 -3.34 -0.78
CA VAL A 209 0.40 -3.55 -0.46
C VAL A 209 -0.07 -2.60 0.64
N CYS A 210 -1.38 -2.43 0.81
CA CYS A 210 -1.96 -1.61 1.87
C CYS A 210 -2.64 -2.49 2.92
N VAL A 211 -2.13 -2.48 4.15
CA VAL A 211 -2.71 -3.21 5.27
C VAL A 211 -3.83 -2.38 5.87
N ILE A 212 -5.05 -2.93 5.91
CA ILE A 212 -6.30 -2.24 6.25
C ILE A 212 -7.06 -2.86 7.42
N GLY A 213 -6.51 -3.90 8.03
CA GLY A 213 -7.15 -4.56 9.17
C GLY A 213 -6.40 -5.78 9.64
N TYR A 214 -6.96 -6.46 10.62
CA TYR A 214 -6.49 -7.75 11.13
C TYR A 214 -7.62 -8.51 11.81
N ASP A 215 -7.43 -9.81 11.99
CA ASP A 215 -8.33 -10.68 12.72
C ASP A 215 -7.50 -11.73 13.48
N ASP A 216 -7.55 -11.68 14.82
CA ASP A 216 -6.79 -12.59 15.67
C ASP A 216 -7.28 -14.04 15.58
N SER A 217 -8.57 -14.25 15.26
CA SER A 217 -9.09 -15.61 15.03
C SER A 217 -8.47 -16.27 13.81
N LYS A 218 -7.99 -15.47 12.85
CA LYS A 218 -7.26 -15.91 11.65
C LYS A 218 -5.74 -15.85 11.83
N SER A 219 -5.27 -15.20 12.89
CA SER A 219 -3.84 -14.84 13.05
C SER A 219 -3.27 -14.15 11.81
N ALA A 220 -4.04 -13.23 11.19
CA ALA A 220 -3.71 -12.62 9.93
C ALA A 220 -4.12 -11.15 9.83
N PHE A 221 -3.36 -10.40 9.03
CA PHE A 221 -3.72 -9.06 8.57
C PHE A 221 -4.65 -9.13 7.36
N LEU A 222 -5.64 -8.23 7.31
CA LEU A 222 -6.44 -7.96 6.13
C LEU A 222 -5.70 -6.93 5.26
N VAL A 223 -5.40 -7.31 4.03
CA VAL A 223 -4.54 -6.53 3.13
C VAL A 223 -5.28 -6.25 1.83
N ARG A 224 -5.29 -4.99 1.39
CA ARG A 224 -5.78 -4.55 0.09
C ARG A 224 -4.69 -4.72 -0.96
N ASN A 225 -5.00 -5.49 -2.02
CA ASN A 225 -4.14 -5.64 -3.18
C ASN A 225 -4.51 -4.62 -4.29
N SER A 226 -3.71 -4.58 -5.34
CA SER A 226 -3.88 -3.73 -6.52
C SER A 226 -3.98 -4.55 -7.82
N TRP A 227 -4.65 -5.69 -7.78
CA TRP A 227 -4.82 -6.60 -8.92
C TRP A 227 -6.29 -6.75 -9.35
N GLY A 228 -7.12 -5.75 -9.01
CA GLY A 228 -8.55 -5.71 -9.31
C GLY A 228 -9.39 -6.49 -8.31
N SER A 229 -10.70 -6.18 -8.31
CA SER A 229 -11.65 -6.71 -7.32
C SER A 229 -11.96 -8.21 -7.44
N ARG A 230 -11.64 -8.82 -8.58
CA ARG A 230 -11.90 -10.24 -8.83
C ARG A 230 -10.80 -11.17 -8.31
N TRP A 231 -9.63 -10.63 -7.94
CA TRP A 231 -8.53 -11.39 -7.35
C TRP A 231 -8.71 -11.50 -5.83
N GLY A 232 -8.41 -12.67 -5.28
CA GLY A 232 -8.48 -12.94 -3.84
C GLY A 232 -9.89 -12.77 -3.26
N TRP A 233 -9.97 -12.33 -2.02
CA TRP A 233 -11.24 -12.04 -1.37
C TRP A 233 -11.69 -10.60 -1.68
N ASN A 234 -12.39 -10.43 -2.79
CA ASN A 234 -12.85 -9.13 -3.30
C ASN A 234 -11.71 -8.09 -3.40
N GLY A 235 -10.59 -8.49 -4.00
CA GLY A 235 -9.41 -7.64 -4.16
C GLY A 235 -8.54 -7.49 -2.90
N ASN A 236 -8.86 -8.25 -1.85
CA ASN A 236 -8.09 -8.33 -0.61
C ASN A 236 -7.52 -9.73 -0.39
N PHE A 237 -6.64 -9.85 0.60
CA PHE A 237 -6.10 -11.12 1.04
C PHE A 237 -5.78 -11.10 2.54
N TRP A 238 -5.70 -12.29 3.11
CA TRP A 238 -5.27 -12.50 4.48
C TRP A 238 -3.80 -12.88 4.49
N LEU A 239 -2.97 -12.02 5.10
CA LEU A 239 -1.54 -12.23 5.26
C LEU A 239 -1.25 -12.71 6.67
N PRO A 240 -0.75 -13.94 6.88
CA PRO A 240 -0.44 -14.45 8.22
C PRO A 240 0.47 -13.49 8.99
N TYR A 241 0.26 -13.36 10.30
CA TYR A 241 1.13 -12.54 11.16
C TYR A 241 2.59 -12.97 11.05
N ALA A 242 2.83 -14.29 11.04
CA ALA A 242 4.18 -14.84 10.89
C ALA A 242 4.85 -14.50 9.55
N TYR A 243 4.07 -14.20 8.50
CA TYR A 243 4.60 -13.67 7.24
C TYR A 243 4.93 -12.18 7.36
N ALA A 244 3.96 -11.39 7.82
CA ALA A 244 4.05 -9.94 7.86
C ALA A 244 5.09 -9.42 8.87
N THR A 245 5.43 -10.21 9.89
CA THR A 245 6.43 -9.85 10.91
C THR A 245 7.79 -10.53 10.71
N ASN A 246 7.94 -11.33 9.65
CA ASN A 246 9.22 -11.97 9.32
C ASN A 246 10.10 -11.00 8.50
N PRO A 247 11.28 -10.58 9.01
CA PRO A 247 12.15 -9.64 8.31
C PRO A 247 12.73 -10.15 6.99
N ASN A 248 12.64 -11.47 6.75
CA ASN A 248 13.02 -12.09 5.47
C ASN A 248 11.87 -12.13 4.46
N LEU A 249 10.64 -11.77 4.84
CA LEU A 249 9.46 -11.82 3.99
C LEU A 249 8.75 -10.46 3.86
N ALA A 250 8.92 -9.57 4.84
CA ALA A 250 8.28 -8.26 4.86
C ALA A 250 9.27 -7.16 5.29
N PHE A 251 9.08 -5.98 4.75
CA PHE A 251 9.95 -4.82 4.95
C PHE A 251 9.19 -3.52 4.70
N ASP A 252 9.76 -2.38 5.10
CA ASP A 252 9.26 -1.04 4.76
C ASP A 252 7.77 -0.82 5.08
N ALA A 253 7.40 -0.83 6.34
CA ALA A 253 6.08 -0.38 6.74
C ALA A 253 6.07 1.13 6.98
N TRP A 254 5.08 1.84 6.39
CA TRP A 254 4.96 3.29 6.47
C TRP A 254 3.53 3.75 6.65
N VAL A 255 3.36 4.86 7.37
CA VAL A 255 2.08 5.55 7.59
C VAL A 255 2.15 6.99 7.10
N LEU A 256 1.00 7.56 6.75
CA LEU A 256 0.83 8.97 6.43
C LEU A 256 0.06 9.68 7.54
N TYR A 257 0.33 10.95 7.70
CA TYR A 257 -0.43 11.84 8.56
C TYR A 257 -0.69 13.18 7.87
N SER A 258 -1.90 13.73 8.09
CA SER A 258 -2.25 15.09 7.67
C SER A 258 -3.40 15.60 8.56
N ASP A 259 -3.43 16.90 8.83
CA ASP A 259 -4.49 17.56 9.60
C ASP A 259 -5.87 17.45 8.92
N ASN A 260 -5.86 17.22 7.61
CA ASN A 260 -7.07 16.99 6.80
C ASN A 260 -7.52 15.52 6.81
N LEU A 261 -6.80 14.64 7.49
CA LEU A 261 -7.10 13.21 7.60
C LEU A 261 -7.88 12.91 8.88
N VAL A 262 -8.46 11.72 8.95
CA VAL A 262 -9.26 11.27 10.10
C VAL A 262 -8.39 11.22 11.35
N ALA A 263 -8.90 11.73 12.46
CA ALA A 263 -8.23 11.65 13.75
C ALA A 263 -8.08 10.19 14.21
N SER A 264 -7.04 9.93 15.01
CA SER A 264 -6.81 8.64 15.65
C SER A 264 -8.00 8.24 16.56
N SER A 265 -8.21 6.92 16.67
CA SER A 265 -9.16 6.36 17.63
C SER A 265 -8.76 6.71 19.08
N PRO A 266 -9.70 7.02 19.97
CA PRO A 266 -9.40 7.27 21.39
C PRO A 266 -8.79 6.06 22.12
N ASN A 267 -8.91 4.87 21.55
CA ASN A 267 -8.43 3.62 22.13
C ASN A 267 -6.92 3.36 21.95
N VAL A 268 -6.21 4.27 21.26
CA VAL A 268 -4.78 4.11 21.01
C VAL A 268 -4.10 5.49 21.06
N SER A 269 -3.09 5.61 21.89
CA SER A 269 -2.17 6.74 21.82
C SER A 269 -1.24 6.54 20.63
N VAL A 270 -1.22 7.47 19.70
CA VAL A 270 -0.38 7.46 18.50
C VAL A 270 0.51 8.69 18.53
N THR A 271 1.81 8.48 18.44
CA THR A 271 2.79 9.54 18.29
C THR A 271 3.42 9.45 16.90
N ILE A 272 3.18 10.46 16.09
CA ILE A 272 3.85 10.64 14.79
C ILE A 272 4.63 11.95 14.92
N PRO A 273 5.96 11.89 14.93
CA PRO A 273 6.77 13.10 14.95
C PRO A 273 6.50 13.92 13.69
N THR A 274 6.25 15.22 13.85
CA THR A 274 6.08 16.13 12.71
C THR A 274 7.44 16.47 12.11
N HIS A 275 7.54 16.43 10.79
CA HIS A 275 8.71 16.99 10.12
C HIS A 275 8.76 18.50 10.36
N PRO A 276 9.92 19.09 10.66
CA PRO A 276 10.05 20.53 10.66
C PRO A 276 9.69 21.05 9.26
N LYS A 277 8.89 22.12 9.24
CA LYS A 277 8.44 22.79 8.01
C LYS A 277 9.59 23.36 7.22
#